data_f326ce04e9834115df0cf55b5cd462e5
#
_entry.id   f326ce04e9834115df0cf55b5cd462e5
#
_cell.length_a   1.000
_cell.length_b   1.000
_cell.length_c   1.000
_cell.angle_alpha   90.00
_cell.angle_beta   90.00
_cell.angle_gamma   90.00
#
_symmetry.space_group_name_H-M   'P 1'
#
loop_
_entity.id
_entity.type
_entity.pdbx_description
1 polymer ?
#
loop_
_entity_poly.entity_id
_entity_poly.type
_entity_poly.pdbx_seq_one_letter_code
_entity_poly.pdbx_strand_id
1 'polypeptide(L)'
;MEKSARNFLSCVYGHPAMAQKKGCNAKILIASDNSQESTARAISLYCPDEFDYSFTYLNLESEKAEKVNEYIESSDLFIFMYDSSIRSDINPHGPAFIPPLKQKMAEHWKKSVLLREYGEFFKEAFSEDIRLISARNQQIIQVAKSAQRIAFQDGFGGEIKGTLAPDQAWKSLDGWDHYDLMPGEVATRVEDLSGSLTFGGTFLSTVPFAIKYGVIEPVLHIDIENSRVVNVRSNNQQLEDDFNLYLNRCEGNRVVEEFGIGTNMHVNLHGRNASFEERHAGVHLGLGGGQRASHHLDLVFSSGKLLFDDHVIFDGEFNFGA
;
A
#
# COMPACT_ATOMS: atom_id res chain seq x y z
N MET A 1 17.44 4.70 -10.93
CA MET A 1 17.33 5.58 -9.74
C MET A 1 16.81 6.97 -10.11
N GLU A 2 17.42 7.69 -11.03
CA GLU A 2 17.01 9.07 -11.38
C GLU A 2 15.52 9.22 -11.72
N LYS A 3 15.00 8.41 -12.67
CA LYS A 3 13.57 8.46 -13.04
C LYS A 3 12.66 8.20 -11.83
N SER A 4 12.98 7.19 -11.01
CA SER A 4 12.17 6.85 -9.84
C SER A 4 12.23 7.92 -8.75
N ALA A 5 13.40 8.53 -8.54
CA ALA A 5 13.54 9.66 -7.63
C ALA A 5 12.73 10.88 -8.11
N ARG A 6 12.75 11.20 -9.41
CA ARG A 6 11.93 12.28 -9.99
C ARG A 6 10.43 12.01 -9.82
N ASN A 7 9.97 10.79 -10.11
CA ASN A 7 8.57 10.41 -9.90
C ASN A 7 8.17 10.56 -8.43
N PHE A 8 8.99 10.03 -7.50
CA PHE A 8 8.75 10.19 -6.08
C PHE A 8 8.70 11.65 -5.64
N LEU A 9 9.66 12.48 -6.09
CA LEU A 9 9.70 13.90 -5.74
C LEU A 9 8.53 14.68 -6.36
N SER A 10 7.97 14.22 -7.47
CA SER A 10 6.73 14.76 -8.01
C SER A 10 5.54 14.46 -7.09
N CYS A 11 5.48 13.26 -6.49
CA CYS A 11 4.48 12.94 -5.45
C CYS A 11 4.69 13.81 -4.20
N VAL A 12 5.95 14.00 -3.77
CA VAL A 12 6.30 14.93 -2.67
C VAL A 12 5.81 16.33 -2.97
N TYR A 13 6.00 16.84 -4.20
CA TYR A 13 5.51 18.15 -4.60
C TYR A 13 3.98 18.26 -4.56
N GLY A 14 3.27 17.17 -4.86
CA GLY A 14 1.82 17.07 -4.74
C GLY A 14 1.30 16.91 -3.31
N HIS A 15 2.17 16.56 -2.34
CA HIS A 15 1.75 16.27 -0.96
C HIS A 15 1.09 17.48 -0.30
N PRO A 16 -0.02 17.30 0.48
CA PRO A 16 -0.76 18.41 1.10
C PRO A 16 0.09 19.33 1.98
N ALA A 17 1.08 18.80 2.72
CA ALA A 17 1.99 19.60 3.52
C ALA A 17 2.86 20.55 2.66
N MET A 18 3.05 20.24 1.39
CA MET A 18 3.87 21.02 0.46
C MET A 18 3.06 22.08 -0.32
N ALA A 19 1.73 22.08 -0.20
CA ALA A 19 0.86 22.97 -0.97
C ALA A 19 1.20 24.46 -0.79
N GLN A 20 1.57 24.87 0.44
CA GLN A 20 1.95 26.25 0.78
C GLN A 20 3.44 26.53 0.60
N LYS A 21 4.22 25.56 0.16
CA LYS A 21 5.69 25.62 0.02
C LYS A 21 6.15 25.66 -1.43
N LYS A 22 5.22 25.71 -2.39
CA LYS A 22 5.53 25.79 -3.81
C LYS A 22 6.22 27.12 -4.14
N GLY A 23 7.43 27.05 -4.71
CA GLY A 23 8.26 28.22 -4.98
C GLY A 23 8.95 28.82 -3.74
N CYS A 24 8.96 28.11 -2.61
CA CYS A 24 9.72 28.46 -1.42
C CYS A 24 10.69 27.33 -1.13
N ASN A 25 11.91 27.62 -0.69
CA ASN A 25 12.90 26.61 -0.34
C ASN A 25 12.35 25.70 0.79
N ALA A 26 11.67 24.61 0.40
CA ALA A 26 11.05 23.69 1.32
C ALA A 26 12.08 22.76 1.97
N LYS A 27 12.00 22.60 3.29
CA LYS A 27 12.92 21.77 4.07
C LYS A 27 12.40 20.35 4.19
N ILE A 28 13.08 19.42 3.54
CA ILE A 28 12.74 17.99 3.55
C ILE A 28 13.77 17.23 4.39
N LEU A 29 13.29 16.56 5.43
CA LEU A 29 14.10 15.61 6.19
C LEU A 29 13.91 14.21 5.62
N ILE A 30 15.00 13.55 5.26
CA ILE A 30 15.01 12.11 4.96
C ILE A 30 15.80 11.42 6.05
N ALA A 31 15.14 10.55 6.82
CA ALA A 31 15.78 9.76 7.86
C ALA A 31 15.65 8.28 7.54
N SER A 32 16.78 7.56 7.56
CA SER A 32 16.77 6.12 7.25
C SER A 32 17.59 5.30 8.26
N ASP A 33 17.33 4.02 8.30
CA ASP A 33 18.26 3.05 8.86
C ASP A 33 19.42 2.77 7.89
N ASN A 34 20.37 1.95 8.32
CA ASN A 34 21.55 1.60 7.50
C ASN A 34 21.18 0.87 6.21
N SER A 35 20.10 0.07 6.20
CA SER A 35 19.68 -0.71 5.03
C SER A 35 19.17 0.16 3.88
N GLN A 36 18.57 1.31 4.21
CA GLN A 36 17.95 2.22 3.26
C GLN A 36 18.81 3.44 2.91
N GLU A 37 20.00 3.59 3.55
CA GLU A 37 20.83 4.80 3.45
C GLU A 37 21.18 5.17 2.00
N SER A 38 21.58 4.20 1.20
CA SER A 38 21.98 4.45 -0.20
C SER A 38 20.81 5.01 -1.03
N THR A 39 19.61 4.47 -0.82
CA THR A 39 18.39 4.94 -1.50
C THR A 39 18.00 6.32 -1.01
N ALA A 40 18.01 6.55 0.30
CA ALA A 40 17.66 7.84 0.91
C ALA A 40 18.58 8.97 0.41
N ARG A 41 19.89 8.72 0.33
CA ARG A 41 20.86 9.69 -0.22
C ARG A 41 20.66 9.92 -1.71
N ALA A 42 20.37 8.87 -2.49
CA ALA A 42 20.17 8.98 -3.92
C ALA A 42 18.94 9.83 -4.29
N ILE A 43 17.87 9.83 -3.48
CA ILE A 43 16.67 10.64 -3.72
C ILE A 43 17.04 12.12 -3.80
N SER A 44 17.82 12.64 -2.85
CA SER A 44 18.20 14.06 -2.83
C SER A 44 19.12 14.45 -3.98
N LEU A 45 19.95 13.52 -4.49
CA LEU A 45 20.87 13.78 -5.60
C LEU A 45 20.17 13.98 -6.96
N TYR A 46 18.97 13.46 -7.10
CA TYR A 46 18.18 13.52 -8.35
C TYR A 46 17.00 14.47 -8.27
N CYS A 47 17.03 15.42 -7.33
CA CYS A 47 16.01 16.44 -7.22
C CYS A 47 16.09 17.39 -8.42
N PRO A 48 15.01 17.57 -9.20
CA PRO A 48 14.92 18.57 -10.21
C PRO A 48 14.98 19.99 -9.62
N ASP A 49 15.68 20.91 -10.29
CA ASP A 49 15.84 22.32 -9.85
C ASP A 49 14.50 23.05 -9.67
N GLU A 50 13.49 22.65 -10.44
CA GLU A 50 12.14 23.21 -10.39
C GLU A 50 11.42 23.02 -9.03
N PHE A 51 11.86 22.08 -8.20
CA PHE A 51 11.21 21.79 -6.92
C PHE A 51 11.67 22.68 -5.77
N ASP A 52 12.80 23.39 -5.88
CA ASP A 52 13.34 24.25 -4.82
C ASP A 52 13.29 23.60 -3.42
N TYR A 53 13.91 22.41 -3.28
CA TYR A 53 13.97 21.65 -2.02
C TYR A 53 15.35 21.75 -1.39
N SER A 54 15.38 21.90 -0.06
CA SER A 54 16.59 21.68 0.72
C SER A 54 16.47 20.39 1.54
N PHE A 55 17.38 19.45 1.31
CA PHE A 55 17.39 18.16 1.98
C PHE A 55 18.32 18.14 3.18
N THR A 56 17.84 17.57 4.29
CA THR A 56 18.64 17.09 5.39
C THR A 56 18.54 15.58 5.44
N TYR A 57 19.67 14.91 5.53
CA TYR A 57 19.72 13.46 5.68
C TYR A 57 20.19 13.10 7.10
N LEU A 58 19.52 12.14 7.74
CA LEU A 58 19.90 11.57 9.03
C LEU A 58 19.91 10.04 8.97
N ASN A 59 20.93 9.45 9.59
CA ASN A 59 20.95 8.01 9.85
C ASN A 59 20.41 7.76 11.26
N LEU A 60 19.29 7.03 11.36
CA LEU A 60 18.57 6.79 12.61
C LEU A 60 19.30 5.89 13.60
N GLU A 61 20.26 5.09 13.13
CA GLU A 61 21.03 4.19 13.99
C GLU A 61 22.23 4.88 14.64
N SER A 62 22.72 5.96 14.05
CA SER A 62 23.88 6.70 14.53
C SER A 62 23.53 8.04 15.19
N GLU A 63 22.37 8.62 14.87
CA GLU A 63 21.98 9.93 15.39
C GLU A 63 21.24 9.82 16.73
N LYS A 64 21.40 10.85 17.55
CA LYS A 64 20.68 10.96 18.83
C LYS A 64 19.21 11.30 18.59
N ALA A 65 18.33 10.72 19.39
CA ALA A 65 16.88 10.94 19.28
C ALA A 65 16.49 12.43 19.39
N GLU A 66 17.18 13.20 20.26
CA GLU A 66 16.93 14.64 20.43
C GLU A 66 17.17 15.41 19.13
N LYS A 67 18.28 15.10 18.44
CA LYS A 67 18.64 15.72 17.15
C LYS A 67 17.62 15.36 16.06
N VAL A 68 17.21 14.09 15.99
CA VAL A 68 16.16 13.65 15.05
C VAL A 68 14.87 14.44 15.30
N ASN A 69 14.47 14.61 16.56
CA ASN A 69 13.28 15.37 16.92
C ASN A 69 13.37 16.84 16.50
N GLU A 70 14.50 17.52 16.73
CA GLU A 70 14.73 18.92 16.31
C GLU A 70 14.56 19.08 14.79
N TYR A 71 15.07 18.13 14.00
CA TYR A 71 14.93 18.17 12.54
C TYR A 71 13.49 17.88 12.09
N ILE A 72 12.79 16.95 12.73
CA ILE A 72 11.36 16.70 12.45
C ILE A 72 10.55 17.98 12.68
N GLU A 73 10.77 18.66 13.77
CA GLU A 73 10.05 19.88 14.12
C GLU A 73 10.30 21.02 13.12
N SER A 74 11.56 21.17 12.68
CA SER A 74 11.99 22.23 11.76
C SER A 74 11.77 21.94 10.28
N SER A 75 11.43 20.70 9.91
CA SER A 75 11.17 20.31 8.52
C SER A 75 9.73 20.63 8.09
N ASP A 76 9.54 20.87 6.80
CA ASP A 76 8.23 21.03 6.17
C ASP A 76 7.61 19.65 5.82
N LEU A 77 8.46 18.68 5.48
CA LEU A 77 8.10 17.28 5.28
C LEU A 77 9.18 16.38 5.88
N PHE A 78 8.75 15.30 6.47
CA PHE A 78 9.59 14.27 7.04
C PHE A 78 9.33 12.93 6.37
N ILE A 79 10.38 12.34 5.77
CA ILE A 79 10.35 11.05 5.09
C ILE A 79 11.16 10.07 5.90
N PHE A 80 10.53 9.00 6.33
CA PHE A 80 11.15 7.96 7.12
C PHE A 80 11.23 6.65 6.33
N MET A 81 12.43 6.11 6.21
CA MET A 81 12.74 4.90 5.46
C MET A 81 13.39 3.86 6.38
N TYR A 82 12.78 2.70 6.51
CA TYR A 82 13.38 1.60 7.27
C TYR A 82 12.93 0.23 6.77
N ASP A 83 13.76 -0.76 7.04
CA ASP A 83 13.46 -2.16 6.75
C ASP A 83 13.19 -2.91 8.06
N SER A 84 11.95 -3.31 8.29
CA SER A 84 11.54 -4.03 9.51
C SER A 84 11.68 -5.54 9.37
N SER A 85 11.62 -6.07 8.15
CA SER A 85 11.65 -7.52 7.90
C SER A 85 13.01 -8.15 8.18
N ILE A 86 14.09 -7.39 8.00
CA ILE A 86 15.47 -7.87 8.26
C ILE A 86 15.75 -8.04 9.76
N ARG A 87 14.97 -7.39 10.64
CA ARG A 87 15.30 -7.23 12.06
C ARG A 87 14.28 -7.81 13.03
N SER A 88 13.26 -8.49 12.53
CA SER A 88 12.19 -9.06 13.34
C SER A 88 12.67 -10.09 14.38
N ASP A 89 13.79 -10.76 14.12
CA ASP A 89 14.33 -11.81 14.98
C ASP A 89 15.07 -11.29 16.22
N ILE A 90 15.43 -10.01 16.25
CA ILE A 90 16.30 -9.44 17.29
C ILE A 90 15.47 -8.77 18.40
N ASN A 91 14.34 -8.15 18.05
CA ASN A 91 13.48 -7.45 19.00
C ASN A 91 12.03 -7.42 18.49
N PRO A 92 11.05 -7.92 19.27
CA PRO A 92 9.63 -7.86 18.89
C PRO A 92 9.10 -6.44 18.63
N HIS A 93 9.76 -5.43 19.16
CA HIS A 93 9.42 -4.02 18.97
C HIS A 93 10.24 -3.34 17.84
N GLY A 94 11.11 -4.10 17.17
CA GLY A 94 12.06 -3.57 16.19
C GLY A 94 13.22 -2.78 16.82
N PRO A 95 14.02 -2.06 16.02
CA PRO A 95 15.10 -1.21 16.50
C PRO A 95 14.64 -0.15 17.49
N ALA A 96 15.50 0.24 18.43
CA ALA A 96 15.19 1.16 19.52
C ALA A 96 14.68 2.55 19.05
N PHE A 97 15.02 2.96 17.84
CA PHE A 97 14.56 4.23 17.27
C PHE A 97 13.10 4.18 16.79
N ILE A 98 12.52 3.00 16.54
CA ILE A 98 11.17 2.87 15.97
C ILE A 98 10.08 3.40 16.91
N PRO A 99 9.99 3.00 18.21
CA PRO A 99 8.89 3.45 19.05
C PRO A 99 8.82 4.98 19.24
N PRO A 100 9.90 5.70 19.60
CA PRO A 100 9.85 7.14 19.72
C PRO A 100 9.57 7.85 18.39
N LEU A 101 10.06 7.29 17.27
CA LEU A 101 9.82 7.83 15.95
C LEU A 101 8.36 7.70 15.52
N LYS A 102 7.74 6.53 15.76
CA LYS A 102 6.30 6.34 15.50
C LYS A 102 5.44 7.30 16.29
N GLN A 103 5.81 7.59 17.54
CA GLN A 103 5.12 8.61 18.33
C GLN A 103 5.22 9.98 17.66
N LYS A 104 6.42 10.41 17.24
CA LYS A 104 6.63 11.70 16.55
C LYS A 104 5.90 11.75 15.20
N MET A 105 5.88 10.68 14.46
CA MET A 105 5.10 10.59 13.21
C MET A 105 3.60 10.76 13.48
N ALA A 106 3.07 10.16 14.55
CA ALA A 106 1.66 10.34 14.93
C ALA A 106 1.34 11.78 15.33
N GLU A 107 2.23 12.44 16.10
CA GLU A 107 2.10 13.86 16.48
C GLU A 107 2.11 14.79 15.26
N HIS A 108 2.89 14.44 14.24
CA HIS A 108 3.10 15.23 13.02
C HIS A 108 2.61 14.49 11.74
N TRP A 109 1.54 13.70 11.83
CA TRP A 109 1.10 12.82 10.76
C TRP A 109 0.88 13.52 9.41
N LYS A 110 0.44 14.79 9.43
CA LYS A 110 0.19 15.59 8.20
C LYS A 110 1.46 15.94 7.42
N LYS A 111 2.63 15.80 8.00
CA LYS A 111 3.92 16.04 7.36
C LYS A 111 4.87 14.85 7.45
N SER A 112 4.36 13.67 7.81
CA SER A 112 5.16 12.46 7.99
C SER A 112 4.84 11.44 6.91
N VAL A 113 5.86 10.94 6.25
CA VAL A 113 5.78 9.91 5.21
C VAL A 113 6.59 8.71 5.64
N LEU A 114 5.99 7.52 5.58
CA LEU A 114 6.64 6.26 5.88
C LEU A 114 6.85 5.44 4.61
N LEU A 115 8.12 5.15 4.29
CA LEU A 115 8.51 4.23 3.23
C LEU A 115 9.14 2.97 3.87
N ARG A 116 8.30 2.02 4.25
CA ARG A 116 8.72 0.77 4.87
C ARG A 116 9.07 -0.27 3.81
N GLU A 117 10.23 -0.91 3.93
CA GLU A 117 10.73 -1.98 3.05
C GLU A 117 10.99 -1.55 1.59
N TYR A 118 11.10 -0.26 1.32
CA TYR A 118 11.35 0.22 -0.05
C TYR A 118 12.78 -0.08 -0.54
N GLY A 119 13.81 0.14 0.26
CA GLY A 119 15.21 -0.16 0.01
C GLY A 119 15.61 -0.37 -1.45
N GLU A 120 15.92 -1.59 -1.78
CA GLU A 120 16.27 -2.04 -3.13
C GLU A 120 15.08 -1.95 -4.12
N PHE A 121 13.84 -2.00 -3.63
CA PHE A 121 12.62 -1.96 -4.44
C PHE A 121 12.14 -0.54 -4.77
N PHE A 122 12.78 0.51 -4.23
CA PHE A 122 12.41 1.90 -4.49
C PHE A 122 12.36 2.22 -5.99
N LYS A 123 13.30 1.67 -6.77
CA LYS A 123 13.33 1.88 -8.22
C LYS A 123 12.10 1.32 -8.90
N GLU A 124 11.67 0.14 -8.48
CA GLU A 124 10.48 -0.55 -8.99
C GLU A 124 9.23 0.23 -8.62
N ALA A 125 9.04 0.51 -7.33
CA ALA A 125 7.88 1.18 -6.78
C ALA A 125 7.57 2.51 -7.50
N PHE A 126 8.60 3.30 -7.85
CA PHE A 126 8.44 4.60 -8.50
C PHE A 126 8.92 4.63 -9.96
N SER A 127 8.99 3.49 -10.66
CA SER A 127 9.47 3.44 -12.05
C SER A 127 8.43 3.86 -13.08
N GLU A 128 7.14 3.66 -12.82
CA GLU A 128 6.06 4.06 -13.71
C GLU A 128 5.82 5.58 -13.64
N ASP A 129 5.45 6.18 -14.76
CA ASP A 129 5.08 7.61 -14.80
C ASP A 129 3.75 7.80 -14.04
N ILE A 130 3.78 8.65 -13.01
CA ILE A 130 2.62 8.93 -12.15
C ILE A 130 1.40 9.43 -12.94
N ARG A 131 1.62 10.11 -14.08
CA ARG A 131 0.53 10.57 -14.96
C ARG A 131 -0.20 9.42 -15.63
N LEU A 132 0.51 8.33 -15.97
CA LEU A 132 -0.09 7.13 -16.53
C LEU A 132 -0.92 6.39 -15.45
N ILE A 133 -0.40 6.33 -14.23
CA ILE A 133 -1.14 5.77 -13.10
C ILE A 133 -2.39 6.59 -12.81
N SER A 134 -2.27 7.91 -12.71
CA SER A 134 -3.42 8.80 -12.48
C SER A 134 -4.49 8.67 -13.58
N ALA A 135 -4.07 8.66 -14.85
CA ALA A 135 -4.99 8.47 -15.97
C ALA A 135 -5.71 7.10 -15.91
N ARG A 136 -4.98 6.05 -15.55
CA ARG A 136 -5.55 4.69 -15.35
C ARG A 136 -6.57 4.67 -14.22
N ASN A 137 -6.23 5.27 -13.07
CA ASN A 137 -7.15 5.38 -11.95
C ASN A 137 -8.45 6.09 -12.35
N GLN A 138 -8.34 7.20 -13.09
CA GLN A 138 -9.51 7.95 -13.57
C GLN A 138 -10.37 7.13 -14.54
N GLN A 139 -9.74 6.37 -15.44
CA GLN A 139 -10.46 5.49 -16.37
C GLN A 139 -11.21 4.38 -15.63
N ILE A 140 -10.57 3.72 -14.63
CA ILE A 140 -11.23 2.71 -13.80
C ILE A 140 -12.47 3.30 -13.12
N ILE A 141 -12.32 4.46 -12.47
CA ILE A 141 -13.44 5.12 -11.76
C ILE A 141 -14.54 5.52 -12.75
N GLN A 142 -14.19 5.99 -13.94
CA GLN A 142 -15.16 6.37 -14.96
C GLN A 142 -16.00 5.16 -15.42
N VAL A 143 -15.34 4.03 -15.70
CA VAL A 143 -16.04 2.79 -16.09
C VAL A 143 -16.89 2.27 -14.92
N ALA A 144 -16.33 2.25 -13.71
CA ALA A 144 -17.02 1.79 -12.50
C ALA A 144 -18.31 2.60 -12.20
N LYS A 145 -18.33 3.91 -12.47
CA LYS A 145 -19.51 4.77 -12.28
C LYS A 145 -20.70 4.42 -13.19
N SER A 146 -20.44 3.77 -14.32
CA SER A 146 -21.48 3.32 -15.24
C SER A 146 -21.89 1.86 -15.04
N ALA A 147 -21.12 1.12 -14.25
CA ALA A 147 -21.38 -0.29 -13.96
C ALA A 147 -22.34 -0.47 -12.78
N GLN A 148 -23.05 -1.59 -12.79
CA GLN A 148 -23.93 -2.01 -11.70
C GLN A 148 -23.34 -3.11 -10.84
N ARG A 149 -22.36 -3.85 -11.37
CA ARG A 149 -21.74 -5.01 -10.71
C ARG A 149 -20.23 -4.95 -10.84
N ILE A 150 -19.57 -5.46 -9.80
CA ILE A 150 -18.15 -5.75 -9.79
C ILE A 150 -17.96 -7.25 -9.57
N ALA A 151 -17.02 -7.85 -10.26
CA ALA A 151 -16.63 -9.23 -10.05
C ALA A 151 -15.11 -9.38 -10.10
N PHE A 152 -14.59 -10.33 -9.32
CA PHE A 152 -13.21 -10.75 -9.37
C PHE A 152 -13.14 -12.28 -9.48
N GLN A 153 -12.40 -12.76 -10.46
CA GLN A 153 -12.11 -14.17 -10.72
C GLN A 153 -10.64 -14.44 -10.43
N ASP A 154 -10.35 -15.39 -9.55
CA ASP A 154 -8.99 -15.71 -9.07
C ASP A 154 -8.10 -16.47 -10.06
N GLY A 155 -8.67 -16.94 -11.18
CA GLY A 155 -7.96 -17.77 -12.16
C GLY A 155 -7.91 -19.27 -11.79
N PHE A 156 -8.44 -19.68 -10.62
CA PHE A 156 -8.47 -21.06 -10.14
C PHE A 156 -9.88 -21.62 -10.00
N GLY A 157 -10.85 -20.93 -10.59
CA GLY A 157 -12.27 -21.32 -10.62
C GLY A 157 -13.10 -20.64 -9.54
N GLY A 158 -12.50 -19.81 -8.69
CA GLY A 158 -13.19 -18.97 -7.72
C GLY A 158 -13.63 -17.64 -8.31
N GLU A 159 -14.74 -17.13 -7.82
CA GLU A 159 -15.30 -15.83 -8.20
C GLU A 159 -16.05 -15.22 -7.03
N ILE A 160 -15.87 -13.92 -6.83
CA ILE A 160 -16.71 -13.10 -5.96
C ILE A 160 -17.37 -12.01 -6.78
N LYS A 161 -18.59 -11.65 -6.39
CA LYS A 161 -19.41 -10.60 -7.04
C LYS A 161 -20.07 -9.71 -6.00
N GLY A 162 -20.26 -8.46 -6.38
CA GLY A 162 -21.02 -7.50 -5.57
C GLY A 162 -21.70 -6.46 -6.45
N THR A 163 -22.60 -5.72 -5.82
CA THR A 163 -23.37 -4.65 -6.45
C THR A 163 -22.69 -3.31 -6.20
N LEU A 164 -22.61 -2.49 -7.23
CA LEU A 164 -22.14 -1.11 -7.13
C LEU A 164 -23.34 -0.17 -6.96
N ALA A 165 -23.32 0.65 -5.91
CA ALA A 165 -24.33 1.67 -5.72
C ALA A 165 -24.17 2.79 -6.77
N PRO A 166 -25.26 3.45 -7.20
CA PRO A 166 -25.17 4.57 -8.15
C PRO A 166 -24.29 5.74 -7.67
N ASP A 167 -24.18 5.92 -6.36
CA ASP A 167 -23.35 6.91 -5.67
C ASP A 167 -22.12 6.30 -5.01
N GLN A 168 -21.66 5.15 -5.52
CA GLN A 168 -20.50 4.42 -5.03
C GLN A 168 -19.28 5.34 -4.87
N ALA A 169 -18.77 5.44 -3.66
CA ALA A 169 -17.59 6.22 -3.38
C ALA A 169 -16.32 5.47 -3.83
N TRP A 170 -15.50 6.12 -4.62
CA TRP A 170 -14.22 5.62 -5.08
C TRP A 170 -13.10 6.52 -4.60
N LYS A 171 -12.07 5.94 -4.02
CA LYS A 171 -10.84 6.61 -3.61
C LYS A 171 -9.78 6.34 -4.66
N SER A 172 -9.10 7.38 -5.15
CA SER A 172 -7.93 7.25 -6.01
C SER A 172 -6.68 7.66 -5.24
N LEU A 173 -5.70 6.79 -5.20
CA LEU A 173 -4.36 7.07 -4.68
C LEU A 173 -3.41 7.10 -5.87
N ASP A 174 -3.19 8.28 -6.43
CA ASP A 174 -2.37 8.52 -7.61
C ASP A 174 -1.07 9.29 -7.30
N GLY A 175 -0.76 9.44 -6.00
CA GLY A 175 0.42 10.16 -5.54
C GLY A 175 0.28 11.68 -5.57
N TRP A 176 -0.91 12.23 -5.87
CA TRP A 176 -1.14 13.66 -5.93
C TRP A 176 -2.24 14.11 -4.97
N ASP A 177 -1.94 15.12 -4.13
CA ASP A 177 -2.85 15.63 -3.10
C ASP A 177 -3.26 14.59 -2.04
N HIS A 178 -2.37 13.64 -1.77
CA HIS A 178 -2.53 12.60 -0.77
C HIS A 178 -1.38 12.60 0.24
N TYR A 179 -1.68 12.19 1.48
CA TYR A 179 -0.66 11.97 2.50
C TYR A 179 0.14 10.67 2.26
N ASP A 180 -0.43 9.72 1.54
CA ASP A 180 0.28 8.55 1.02
C ASP A 180 0.90 8.89 -0.33
N LEU A 181 2.23 8.84 -0.41
CA LEU A 181 2.98 9.21 -1.62
C LEU A 181 3.08 8.08 -2.64
N MET A 182 2.70 6.84 -2.29
CA MET A 182 2.81 5.73 -3.24
C MET A 182 1.61 5.71 -4.19
N PRO A 183 1.81 6.03 -5.49
CA PRO A 183 0.72 6.02 -6.46
C PRO A 183 0.39 4.60 -6.92
N GLY A 184 -0.87 4.37 -7.24
CA GLY A 184 -1.26 3.15 -7.94
C GLY A 184 -2.38 2.35 -7.30
N GLU A 185 -3.44 3.03 -6.82
CA GLU A 185 -4.59 2.32 -6.27
C GLU A 185 -5.90 3.06 -6.55
N VAL A 186 -6.93 2.27 -6.78
CA VAL A 186 -8.33 2.68 -6.72
C VAL A 186 -9.05 1.77 -5.75
N ALA A 187 -9.69 2.32 -4.74
CA ALA A 187 -10.36 1.53 -3.71
C ALA A 187 -11.82 1.94 -3.52
N THR A 188 -12.65 0.98 -3.14
CA THR A 188 -14.04 1.18 -2.76
C THR A 188 -14.45 0.14 -1.70
N ARG A 189 -15.61 0.33 -1.08
CA ARG A 189 -16.24 -0.66 -0.24
C ARG A 189 -17.45 -1.24 -0.96
N VAL A 190 -17.51 -2.56 -1.08
CA VAL A 190 -18.68 -3.28 -1.60
C VAL A 190 -19.35 -4.00 -0.44
N GLU A 191 -20.66 -3.83 -0.24
CA GLU A 191 -21.33 -4.30 0.98
C GLU A 191 -21.90 -5.72 0.86
N ASP A 192 -22.17 -6.18 -0.36
CA ASP A 192 -22.83 -7.46 -0.65
C ASP A 192 -21.90 -8.47 -1.36
N LEU A 193 -20.58 -8.25 -1.29
CA LEU A 193 -19.60 -9.09 -1.97
C LEU A 193 -19.75 -10.55 -1.51
N SER A 194 -19.98 -11.46 -2.45
CA SER A 194 -20.25 -12.86 -2.13
C SER A 194 -19.67 -13.80 -3.16
N GLY A 195 -19.26 -15.00 -2.72
CA GLY A 195 -18.67 -16.06 -3.53
C GLY A 195 -17.50 -16.74 -2.82
N SER A 196 -16.69 -17.45 -3.58
CA SER A 196 -15.53 -18.18 -3.07
C SER A 196 -14.30 -17.88 -3.90
N LEU A 197 -13.15 -17.76 -3.25
CA LEU A 197 -11.86 -17.51 -3.86
C LEU A 197 -10.79 -18.49 -3.36
N THR A 198 -9.82 -18.74 -4.22
CA THR A 198 -8.55 -19.36 -3.84
C THR A 198 -7.46 -18.29 -3.87
N PHE A 199 -6.98 -17.88 -2.70
CA PHE A 199 -5.97 -16.85 -2.59
C PHE A 199 -4.57 -17.42 -2.81
N GLY A 200 -3.85 -16.78 -3.74
CA GLY A 200 -2.41 -16.85 -3.95
C GLY A 200 -1.88 -15.44 -4.15
N GLY A 201 -0.76 -15.12 -3.49
CA GLY A 201 -0.23 -13.77 -3.49
C GLY A 201 0.47 -13.42 -2.18
N THR A 202 0.40 -12.18 -1.74
CA THR A 202 1.02 -11.75 -0.48
C THR A 202 0.05 -11.05 0.44
N PHE A 203 0.45 -10.94 1.69
CA PHE A 203 -0.28 -10.24 2.73
C PHE A 203 0.36 -8.88 3.00
N LEU A 204 -0.45 -7.87 3.29
CA LEU A 204 0.05 -6.60 3.81
C LEU A 204 -0.70 -6.25 5.08
N SER A 205 0.03 -6.06 6.20
CA SER A 205 -0.60 -5.81 7.50
C SER A 205 0.41 -5.38 8.56
N THR A 206 -0.13 -4.94 9.70
CA THR A 206 0.61 -4.90 10.96
C THR A 206 0.74 -6.26 11.62
N VAL A 207 0.00 -7.29 11.16
CA VAL A 207 0.17 -8.69 11.54
C VAL A 207 1.25 -9.32 10.63
N PRO A 208 2.21 -10.11 11.16
CA PRO A 208 3.39 -10.52 10.39
C PRO A 208 3.15 -11.68 9.42
N PHE A 209 2.02 -11.69 8.70
CA PHE A 209 1.72 -12.75 7.73
C PHE A 209 2.72 -12.77 6.57
N ALA A 210 3.01 -11.61 5.95
CA ALA A 210 3.96 -11.56 4.84
C ALA A 210 5.35 -12.03 5.26
N ILE A 211 5.83 -11.60 6.43
CA ILE A 211 7.14 -11.99 6.96
C ILE A 211 7.20 -13.52 7.20
N LYS A 212 6.08 -14.12 7.63
CA LYS A 212 6.01 -15.56 7.92
C LYS A 212 5.84 -16.41 6.67
N TYR A 213 5.05 -15.95 5.71
CA TYR A 213 4.61 -16.77 4.57
C TYR A 213 5.18 -16.30 3.23
N GLY A 214 5.62 -15.03 3.13
CA GLY A 214 6.09 -14.44 1.88
C GLY A 214 4.98 -14.31 0.84
N VAL A 215 5.31 -14.65 -0.40
CA VAL A 215 4.35 -14.84 -1.50
C VAL A 215 3.94 -16.30 -1.50
N ILE A 216 2.65 -16.57 -1.38
CA ILE A 216 2.12 -17.94 -1.33
C ILE A 216 1.50 -18.35 -2.66
N GLU A 217 1.62 -19.65 -2.97
CA GLU A 217 0.85 -20.28 -4.04
C GLU A 217 -0.66 -20.27 -3.72
N PRO A 218 -1.55 -20.47 -4.69
CA PRO A 218 -3.00 -20.52 -4.50
C PRO A 218 -3.42 -21.70 -3.62
N VAL A 219 -3.43 -21.52 -2.31
CA VAL A 219 -3.68 -22.59 -1.33
C VAL A 219 -4.68 -22.21 -0.24
N LEU A 220 -5.07 -20.93 -0.13
CA LEU A 220 -6.00 -20.46 0.89
C LEU A 220 -7.38 -20.24 0.27
N HIS A 221 -8.32 -21.15 0.53
CA HIS A 221 -9.70 -21.06 0.06
C HIS A 221 -10.53 -20.23 1.03
N ILE A 222 -11.24 -19.22 0.53
CA ILE A 222 -11.98 -18.25 1.32
C ILE A 222 -13.41 -18.15 0.77
N ASP A 223 -14.40 -18.41 1.62
CA ASP A 223 -15.81 -18.19 1.31
C ASP A 223 -16.27 -16.86 1.93
N ILE A 224 -16.91 -16.01 1.12
CA ILE A 224 -17.38 -14.67 1.48
C ILE A 224 -18.87 -14.59 1.26
N GLU A 225 -19.62 -14.08 2.25
CA GLU A 225 -21.05 -13.80 2.15
C GLU A 225 -21.32 -12.38 2.67
N ASN A 226 -21.96 -11.54 1.86
CA ASN A 226 -22.25 -10.14 2.21
C ASN A 226 -21.04 -9.40 2.79
N SER A 227 -19.94 -9.43 2.04
CA SER A 227 -18.64 -8.85 2.42
C SER A 227 -18.09 -9.33 3.76
N ARG A 228 -18.35 -10.60 4.10
CA ARG A 228 -17.89 -11.21 5.33
C ARG A 228 -17.32 -12.60 5.06
N VAL A 229 -16.10 -12.82 5.52
CA VAL A 229 -15.46 -14.14 5.48
C VAL A 229 -16.21 -15.09 6.43
N VAL A 230 -16.84 -16.11 5.86
CA VAL A 230 -17.64 -17.11 6.60
C VAL A 230 -16.88 -18.41 6.83
N ASN A 231 -15.98 -18.76 5.91
CA ASN A 231 -15.21 -19.99 6.00
C ASN A 231 -13.81 -19.81 5.36
N VAL A 232 -12.84 -20.54 5.91
CA VAL A 232 -11.46 -20.58 5.37
C VAL A 232 -10.94 -22.01 5.46
N ARG A 233 -10.25 -22.46 4.42
CA ARG A 233 -9.59 -23.77 4.33
C ARG A 233 -8.26 -23.62 3.60
N SER A 234 -7.27 -24.41 3.99
CA SER A 234 -5.99 -24.46 3.28
C SER A 234 -5.36 -25.86 3.33
N ASN A 235 -4.58 -26.18 2.28
CA ASN A 235 -3.70 -27.34 2.33
C ASN A 235 -2.48 -27.14 3.25
N ASN A 236 -2.21 -25.89 3.66
CA ASN A 236 -1.23 -25.54 4.67
C ASN A 236 -1.96 -25.31 6.00
N GLN A 237 -1.95 -26.33 6.86
CA GLN A 237 -2.67 -26.28 8.15
C GLN A 237 -2.25 -25.10 9.04
N GLN A 238 -0.96 -24.76 9.06
CA GLN A 238 -0.48 -23.64 9.87
C GLN A 238 -1.02 -22.29 9.36
N LEU A 239 -1.08 -22.11 8.04
CA LEU A 239 -1.67 -20.91 7.44
C LEU A 239 -3.17 -20.82 7.77
N GLU A 240 -3.90 -21.95 7.67
CA GLU A 240 -5.30 -22.01 8.03
C GLU A 240 -5.53 -21.64 9.50
N ASP A 241 -4.75 -22.22 10.40
CA ASP A 241 -4.85 -21.98 11.84
C ASP A 241 -4.56 -20.50 12.18
N ASP A 242 -3.49 -19.94 11.64
CA ASP A 242 -3.12 -18.54 11.85
C ASP A 242 -4.18 -17.57 11.29
N PHE A 243 -4.70 -17.87 10.09
CA PHE A 243 -5.71 -17.03 9.47
C PHE A 243 -7.02 -17.08 10.25
N ASN A 244 -7.44 -18.27 10.70
CA ASN A 244 -8.58 -18.44 11.60
C ASN A 244 -8.37 -17.74 12.95
N LEU A 245 -7.16 -17.77 13.50
CA LEU A 245 -6.82 -17.03 14.73
C LEU A 245 -7.02 -15.52 14.52
N TYR A 246 -6.56 -14.97 13.40
CA TYR A 246 -6.78 -13.57 13.04
C TYR A 246 -8.28 -13.24 12.92
N LEU A 247 -9.04 -14.05 12.16
CA LEU A 247 -10.48 -13.86 11.97
C LEU A 247 -11.29 -13.94 13.26
N ASN A 248 -10.89 -14.82 14.19
CA ASN A 248 -11.58 -15.06 15.45
C ASN A 248 -11.17 -14.08 16.56
N ARG A 249 -10.13 -13.28 16.37
CA ARG A 249 -9.65 -12.32 17.36
C ARG A 249 -10.68 -11.22 17.65
N CYS A 250 -11.36 -10.76 16.62
CA CYS A 250 -12.54 -9.91 16.77
C CYS A 250 -13.42 -9.99 15.51
N GLU A 251 -14.69 -9.69 15.69
CA GLU A 251 -15.69 -9.87 14.66
C GLU A 251 -15.45 -9.00 13.41
N GLY A 252 -14.91 -7.81 13.60
CA GLY A 252 -14.58 -6.90 12.51
C GLY A 252 -13.49 -7.40 11.58
N ASN A 253 -12.62 -8.33 12.03
CA ASN A 253 -11.57 -8.89 11.18
C ASN A 253 -12.11 -9.77 10.03
N ARG A 254 -13.37 -10.22 10.14
CA ARG A 254 -14.03 -10.98 9.08
C ARG A 254 -14.63 -10.12 7.98
N VAL A 255 -14.72 -8.82 8.18
CA VAL A 255 -15.37 -7.91 7.23
C VAL A 255 -14.39 -7.51 6.15
N VAL A 256 -14.79 -7.67 4.89
CA VAL A 256 -14.10 -7.08 3.74
C VAL A 256 -14.50 -5.59 3.72
N GLU A 257 -13.64 -4.76 4.27
CA GLU A 257 -13.85 -3.31 4.37
C GLU A 257 -13.39 -2.58 3.11
N GLU A 258 -12.53 -3.24 2.32
CA GLU A 258 -11.96 -2.65 1.12
C GLU A 258 -11.91 -3.65 -0.04
N PHE A 259 -12.36 -3.21 -1.20
CA PHE A 259 -12.08 -3.80 -2.49
C PHE A 259 -11.12 -2.86 -3.21
N GLY A 260 -9.85 -3.24 -3.23
CA GLY A 260 -8.80 -2.45 -3.81
C GLY A 260 -8.38 -2.96 -5.18
N ILE A 261 -7.98 -2.05 -6.03
CA ILE A 261 -7.46 -2.29 -7.37
C ILE A 261 -6.09 -1.63 -7.44
N GLY A 262 -5.03 -2.45 -7.37
CA GLY A 262 -3.68 -1.99 -7.63
C GLY A 262 -3.53 -1.63 -9.11
N THR A 263 -2.90 -0.50 -9.39
CA THR A 263 -2.85 0.04 -10.75
C THR A 263 -1.44 0.36 -11.22
N ASN A 264 -0.40 0.09 -10.43
CA ASN A 264 0.98 0.26 -10.84
C ASN A 264 1.49 -1.01 -11.52
N MET A 265 1.68 -0.95 -12.85
CA MET A 265 2.08 -2.08 -13.68
C MET A 265 3.54 -2.54 -13.47
N HIS A 266 4.31 -1.79 -12.70
CA HIS A 266 5.73 -2.07 -12.48
C HIS A 266 6.02 -2.64 -11.09
N VAL A 267 5.02 -2.70 -10.21
CA VAL A 267 5.17 -3.30 -8.87
C VAL A 267 4.98 -4.81 -8.94
N ASN A 268 5.92 -5.54 -8.38
CA ASN A 268 5.82 -6.99 -8.18
C ASN A 268 5.59 -7.32 -6.70
N LEU A 269 5.14 -8.54 -6.44
CA LEU A 269 4.98 -9.05 -5.09
C LEU A 269 6.29 -9.68 -4.61
N HIS A 270 6.77 -9.27 -3.46
CA HIS A 270 8.02 -9.72 -2.84
C HIS A 270 7.78 -10.44 -1.51
N GLY A 271 6.57 -10.33 -0.95
CA GLY A 271 6.24 -10.93 0.34
C GLY A 271 7.00 -10.30 1.50
N ARG A 272 7.31 -9.03 1.41
CA ARG A 272 8.13 -8.28 2.38
C ARG A 272 7.30 -7.42 3.33
N ASN A 273 5.97 -7.46 3.21
CA ASN A 273 5.08 -6.56 3.94
C ASN A 273 5.39 -5.08 3.63
N ALA A 274 5.82 -4.81 2.42
CA ALA A 274 6.14 -3.47 1.97
C ALA A 274 4.87 -2.72 1.55
N SER A 275 4.71 -1.48 1.99
CA SER A 275 3.48 -0.73 1.73
C SER A 275 3.21 -0.45 0.24
N PHE A 276 4.19 -0.64 -0.63
CA PHE A 276 3.99 -0.52 -2.07
C PHE A 276 3.35 -1.76 -2.71
N GLU A 277 3.39 -2.94 -2.06
CA GLU A 277 2.93 -4.21 -2.67
C GLU A 277 1.43 -4.21 -2.97
N GLU A 278 0.62 -3.47 -2.23
CA GLU A 278 -0.82 -3.31 -2.54
C GLU A 278 -1.09 -2.51 -3.83
N ARG A 279 -0.06 -1.81 -4.37
CA ARG A 279 -0.13 -1.11 -5.65
C ARG A 279 0.11 -2.03 -6.85
N HIS A 280 0.48 -3.30 -6.61
CA HIS A 280 0.61 -4.33 -7.64
C HIS A 280 -0.65 -4.41 -8.50
N ALA A 281 -0.46 -4.41 -9.84
CA ALA A 281 -1.59 -4.39 -10.75
C ALA A 281 -2.47 -5.64 -10.60
N GLY A 282 -3.72 -5.44 -10.22
CA GLY A 282 -4.66 -6.51 -9.91
C GLY A 282 -5.61 -6.13 -8.78
N VAL A 283 -6.15 -7.12 -8.10
CA VAL A 283 -7.10 -6.92 -7.01
C VAL A 283 -6.46 -7.24 -5.66
N HIS A 284 -6.82 -6.49 -4.65
CA HIS A 284 -6.62 -6.87 -3.26
C HIS A 284 -7.91 -6.70 -2.45
N LEU A 285 -8.03 -7.46 -1.39
CA LEU A 285 -9.16 -7.38 -0.45
C LEU A 285 -8.62 -7.00 0.92
N GLY A 286 -9.07 -5.86 1.44
CA GLY A 286 -8.75 -5.40 2.79
C GLY A 286 -9.74 -5.97 3.81
N LEU A 287 -9.26 -6.83 4.71
CA LEU A 287 -10.03 -7.37 5.82
C LEU A 287 -9.82 -6.54 7.09
N GLY A 288 -10.87 -6.23 7.79
CA GLY A 288 -10.78 -5.48 9.04
C GLY A 288 -10.45 -4.01 8.83
N GLY A 289 -9.85 -3.36 9.84
CA GLY A 289 -9.54 -1.92 9.78
C GLY A 289 -10.68 -1.00 10.21
N GLY A 290 -11.92 -1.48 10.25
CA GLY A 290 -13.07 -0.76 10.77
C GLY A 290 -13.05 -0.64 12.31
N GLN A 291 -14.02 0.10 12.88
CA GLN A 291 -14.07 0.38 14.32
C GLN A 291 -14.10 -0.87 15.24
N ARG A 292 -14.52 -2.01 14.71
CA ARG A 292 -14.62 -3.28 15.44
C ARG A 292 -13.52 -4.28 15.08
N ALA A 293 -12.54 -3.87 14.30
CA ALA A 293 -11.43 -4.70 13.88
C ALA A 293 -10.22 -4.49 14.80
N SER A 294 -9.37 -5.52 14.93
CA SER A 294 -8.10 -5.40 15.65
C SER A 294 -6.99 -4.86 14.76
N HIS A 295 -6.95 -5.30 13.52
CA HIS A 295 -5.93 -4.97 12.52
C HIS A 295 -6.52 -5.02 11.12
N HIS A 296 -5.99 -4.19 10.23
CA HIS A 296 -6.22 -4.31 8.79
C HIS A 296 -5.28 -5.36 8.19
N LEU A 297 -5.80 -6.15 7.27
CA LEU A 297 -5.05 -7.19 6.57
C LEU A 297 -5.47 -7.21 5.11
N ASP A 298 -4.55 -6.86 4.21
CA ASP A 298 -4.77 -6.96 2.77
C ASP A 298 -4.33 -8.33 2.26
N LEU A 299 -5.18 -8.88 1.42
CA LEU A 299 -4.91 -10.04 0.59
C LEU A 299 -4.62 -9.54 -0.82
N VAL A 300 -3.35 -9.39 -1.17
CA VAL A 300 -2.93 -8.89 -2.48
C VAL A 300 -2.76 -10.07 -3.42
N PHE A 301 -3.69 -10.24 -4.36
CA PHE A 301 -3.69 -11.37 -5.29
C PHE A 301 -2.59 -11.23 -6.34
N SER A 302 -1.88 -12.33 -6.62
CA SER A 302 -0.83 -12.39 -7.63
C SER A 302 -1.37 -12.48 -9.07
N SER A 303 -2.64 -12.84 -9.23
CA SER A 303 -3.29 -12.99 -10.54
C SER A 303 -4.80 -12.93 -10.37
N GLY A 304 -5.51 -12.78 -11.48
CA GLY A 304 -6.96 -12.81 -11.55
C GLY A 304 -7.51 -11.82 -12.56
N LYS A 305 -8.84 -11.82 -12.71
CA LYS A 305 -9.55 -10.94 -13.63
C LYS A 305 -10.53 -10.06 -12.87
N LEU A 306 -10.48 -8.77 -13.15
CA LEU A 306 -11.47 -7.80 -12.68
C LEU A 306 -12.49 -7.54 -13.79
N LEU A 307 -13.76 -7.60 -13.44
CA LEU A 307 -14.87 -7.29 -14.35
C LEU A 307 -15.76 -6.22 -13.73
N PHE A 308 -16.22 -5.30 -14.59
CA PHE A 308 -17.36 -4.45 -14.32
C PHE A 308 -18.52 -4.86 -15.24
N ASP A 309 -19.65 -5.24 -14.66
CA ASP A 309 -20.72 -5.99 -15.33
C ASP A 309 -20.15 -7.27 -15.99
N ASP A 310 -20.17 -7.34 -17.32
CA ASP A 310 -19.60 -8.48 -18.06
C ASP A 310 -18.33 -8.10 -18.84
N HIS A 311 -17.79 -6.89 -18.60
CA HIS A 311 -16.59 -6.39 -19.28
C HIS A 311 -15.34 -6.64 -18.44
N VAL A 312 -14.36 -7.34 -19.02
CA VAL A 312 -13.04 -7.55 -18.41
C VAL A 312 -12.26 -6.25 -18.45
N ILE A 313 -11.98 -5.68 -17.28
CA ILE A 313 -11.22 -4.45 -17.09
C ILE A 313 -9.74 -4.73 -16.87
N PHE A 314 -9.44 -5.87 -16.22
CA PHE A 314 -8.08 -6.31 -15.97
C PHE A 314 -7.97 -7.83 -16.15
N ASP A 315 -6.93 -8.26 -16.89
CA ASP A 315 -6.51 -9.67 -17.04
C ASP A 315 -5.00 -9.68 -17.35
N GLY A 316 -4.18 -9.38 -16.33
CA GLY A 316 -2.74 -9.15 -16.49
C GLY A 316 -2.39 -7.76 -17.07
N GLU A 317 -3.31 -7.14 -17.79
CA GLU A 317 -3.22 -5.75 -18.27
C GLU A 317 -4.60 -5.08 -18.22
N PHE A 318 -4.61 -3.75 -18.16
CA PHE A 318 -5.86 -2.98 -18.13
C PHE A 318 -6.43 -2.78 -19.53
N ASN A 319 -7.73 -3.03 -19.69
CA ASN A 319 -8.49 -2.83 -20.93
C ASN A 319 -9.77 -2.05 -20.62
N PHE A 320 -9.87 -0.84 -21.13
CA PHE A 320 -11.04 0.03 -20.90
C PHE A 320 -12.03 0.07 -22.07
N GLY A 321 -11.82 -0.76 -23.12
CA GLY A 321 -12.56 -0.70 -24.36
C GLY A 321 -12.15 0.51 -25.21
N ALA A 322 -12.48 0.47 -26.49
CA ALA A 322 -12.28 1.58 -27.41
C ALA A 322 -13.50 2.50 -27.45
#